data_063fcab9b4baaabad517128c9007a135
#
_entry.id   063fcab9b4baaabad517128c9007a135
#
_cell.length_a   1.000
_cell.length_b   1.000
_cell.length_c   1.000
_cell.angle_alpha   90.00
_cell.angle_beta   90.00
_cell.angle_gamma   90.00
#
_symmetry.space_group_name_H-M   'P 1'
#
loop_
_entity.id
_entity.type
_entity.pdbx_description
1 polymer ?
#
loop_
_entity_poly.entity_id
_entity_poly.type
_entity_poly.pdbx_seq_one_letter_code
_entity_poly.pdbx_strand_id
1 'polypeptide(L)'
;MENAPLYPAFGSGQTLALLRDHAAQGYFMAGSLAADTLLGVRDAGMLSCSEYAAHLRRMRLLTDKPIIADLQSGFGNPMNTYFATQELERSGANRLILSDQRYPAHTQDCPPIATDVDFLGKLHAALDAVDDENTQIWALLEGMPTQGLETTMAKLAWVDQLPIGGIVIAHWDREILMALTAMPHQHRLIATWQPNVPAFPGIDGWLDTGYLADTAGNWQRQLITNLPAELALPKEVLK
;
A
#
# COMPACT_ATOMS: atom_id res chain seq x y z
N MET A 1 -24.90 -5.48 9.62
CA MET A 1 -23.64 -5.87 8.97
C MET A 1 -22.56 -4.95 9.52
N GLU A 2 -21.55 -5.47 10.18
CA GLU A 2 -20.38 -4.66 10.54
C GLU A 2 -19.72 -4.15 9.26
N ASN A 3 -19.37 -2.88 9.24
CA ASN A 3 -18.64 -2.33 8.11
C ASN A 3 -17.25 -2.97 8.03
N ALA A 4 -16.82 -3.41 6.85
CA ALA A 4 -15.48 -3.92 6.63
C ALA A 4 -14.44 -2.91 7.12
N PRO A 5 -13.36 -3.34 7.82
CA PRO A 5 -12.37 -2.44 8.40
C PRO A 5 -11.63 -1.64 7.34
N LEU A 6 -11.35 -0.37 7.64
CA LEU A 6 -10.44 0.46 6.86
C LEU A 6 -9.04 0.35 7.44
N TYR A 7 -8.05 0.17 6.56
CA TYR A 7 -6.61 0.28 6.84
C TYR A 7 -6.10 1.62 6.30
N PRO A 8 -6.10 2.69 7.14
CA PRO A 8 -5.67 4.00 6.67
C PRO A 8 -4.18 4.04 6.37
N ALA A 9 -3.82 4.78 5.30
CA ALA A 9 -2.45 4.95 4.89
C ALA A 9 -1.72 6.04 5.69
N PHE A 10 -0.44 5.83 5.90
CA PHE A 10 0.46 6.81 6.47
C PHE A 10 1.86 6.73 5.84
N GLY A 11 2.62 7.82 5.92
CA GLY A 11 4.03 7.88 5.54
C GLY A 11 4.90 8.48 6.63
N SER A 12 4.30 9.21 7.59
CA SER A 12 5.03 9.92 8.64
C SER A 12 4.51 9.57 10.03
N GLY A 13 5.36 9.78 11.05
CA GLY A 13 4.97 9.66 12.45
C GLY A 13 3.88 10.66 12.85
N GLN A 14 3.84 11.84 12.21
CA GLN A 14 2.77 12.81 12.43
C GLN A 14 1.41 12.28 11.99
N THR A 15 1.33 11.72 10.77
CA THR A 15 0.09 11.13 10.27
C THR A 15 -0.32 9.93 11.12
N LEU A 16 0.63 9.05 11.48
CA LEU A 16 0.35 7.89 12.33
C LEU A 16 -0.17 8.32 13.71
N ALA A 17 0.36 9.39 14.29
CA ALA A 17 -0.11 9.93 15.57
C ALA A 17 -1.58 10.40 15.49
N LEU A 18 -1.98 11.04 14.40
CA LEU A 18 -3.37 11.45 14.16
C LEU A 18 -4.31 10.25 14.00
N LEU A 19 -3.83 9.17 13.39
CA LEU A 19 -4.63 7.96 13.15
C LEU A 19 -4.79 7.08 14.40
N ARG A 20 -3.95 7.21 15.43
CA ARG A 20 -4.01 6.36 16.64
C ARG A 20 -5.33 6.41 17.38
N ASP A 21 -6.01 7.55 17.35
CA ASP A 21 -7.30 7.75 18.03
C ASP A 21 -8.47 7.12 17.25
N HIS A 22 -8.23 6.66 16.03
CA HIS A 22 -9.23 5.96 15.24
C HIS A 22 -9.28 4.46 15.54
N ALA A 23 -10.49 3.89 15.43
CA ALA A 23 -10.75 2.46 15.64
C ALA A 23 -10.23 1.56 14.50
N ALA A 24 -9.09 1.90 13.87
CA ALA A 24 -8.48 1.09 12.83
C ALA A 24 -7.91 -0.22 13.39
N GLN A 25 -8.05 -1.32 12.65
CA GLN A 25 -7.48 -2.64 12.98
C GLN A 25 -5.99 -2.76 12.64
N GLY A 26 -5.43 -1.78 11.95
CA GLY A 26 -4.04 -1.69 11.52
C GLY A 26 -3.87 -0.52 10.59
N TYR A 27 -2.63 -0.26 10.18
CA TYR A 27 -2.26 0.89 9.36
C TYR A 27 -1.43 0.44 8.17
N PHE A 28 -1.60 1.09 7.02
CA PHE A 28 -0.80 0.84 5.83
C PHE A 28 0.29 1.89 5.69
N MET A 29 1.56 1.48 5.79
CA MET A 29 2.70 2.33 5.47
C MET A 29 2.92 2.28 3.96
N ALA A 30 2.32 3.22 3.23
CA ALA A 30 2.44 3.29 1.78
C ALA A 30 3.84 3.78 1.37
N GLY A 31 4.47 3.12 0.40
CA GLY A 31 5.80 3.47 -0.08
C GLY A 31 5.87 4.88 -0.67
N SER A 32 4.85 5.29 -1.41
CA SER A 32 4.74 6.64 -1.98
C SER A 32 4.61 7.74 -0.91
N LEU A 33 3.90 7.46 0.19
CA LEU A 33 3.79 8.40 1.33
C LEU A 33 5.06 8.45 2.17
N ALA A 34 5.77 7.33 2.28
CA ALA A 34 7.09 7.29 2.92
C ALA A 34 8.11 8.09 2.09
N ALA A 35 8.09 7.96 0.77
CA ALA A 35 8.93 8.75 -0.14
C ALA A 35 8.59 10.25 -0.06
N ASP A 36 7.30 10.61 -0.03
CA ASP A 36 6.85 11.99 0.18
C ASP A 36 7.41 12.57 1.49
N THR A 37 7.36 11.77 2.57
CA THR A 37 7.86 12.17 3.88
C THR A 37 9.39 12.37 3.90
N LEU A 38 10.13 11.47 3.27
CA LEU A 38 11.60 11.43 3.35
C LEU A 38 12.26 12.31 2.29
N LEU A 39 11.66 12.43 1.11
CA LEU A 39 12.25 13.05 -0.08
C LEU A 39 11.43 14.22 -0.63
N GLY A 40 10.19 14.41 -0.18
CA GLY A 40 9.27 15.41 -0.73
C GLY A 40 8.72 15.03 -2.12
N VAL A 41 8.81 13.76 -2.51
CA VAL A 41 8.35 13.25 -3.80
C VAL A 41 7.50 11.99 -3.60
N ARG A 42 6.31 11.95 -4.21
CA ARG A 42 5.41 10.80 -4.17
C ARG A 42 5.79 9.75 -5.21
N ASP A 43 6.91 9.10 -4.99
CA ASP A 43 7.44 8.06 -5.86
C ASP A 43 8.11 6.97 -5.02
N ALA A 44 7.43 5.83 -4.85
CA ALA A 44 7.94 4.73 -4.05
C ALA A 44 9.24 4.14 -4.62
N GLY A 45 9.45 4.23 -5.94
CA GLY A 45 10.65 3.77 -6.61
C GLY A 45 11.92 4.56 -6.25
N MET A 46 11.77 5.73 -5.64
CA MET A 46 12.89 6.55 -5.17
C MET A 46 13.49 6.06 -3.84
N LEU A 47 12.82 5.17 -3.13
CA LEU A 47 13.31 4.60 -1.88
C LEU A 47 13.88 3.19 -2.10
N SER A 48 15.08 2.96 -1.62
CA SER A 48 15.62 1.61 -1.46
C SER A 48 14.86 0.85 -0.36
N CYS A 49 14.94 -0.49 -0.40
CA CYS A 49 14.38 -1.33 0.66
C CYS A 49 14.91 -0.94 2.04
N SER A 50 16.23 -0.68 2.16
CA SER A 50 16.87 -0.35 3.44
C SER A 50 16.41 1.00 4.01
N GLU A 51 16.19 2.01 3.18
CA GLU A 51 15.66 3.31 3.62
C GLU A 51 14.23 3.18 4.11
N TYR A 52 13.39 2.47 3.35
CA TYR A 52 12.01 2.19 3.74
C TYR A 52 11.96 1.37 5.04
N ALA A 53 12.77 0.31 5.17
CA ALA A 53 12.88 -0.51 6.37
C ALA A 53 13.35 0.29 7.59
N ALA A 54 14.34 1.17 7.43
CA ALA A 54 14.81 2.05 8.49
C ALA A 54 13.71 3.01 8.97
N HIS A 55 12.88 3.50 8.06
CA HIS A 55 11.72 4.34 8.39
C HIS A 55 10.64 3.52 9.10
N LEU A 56 10.31 2.32 8.59
CA LEU A 56 9.35 1.41 9.20
C LEU A 56 9.71 1.07 10.66
N ARG A 57 10.97 0.79 10.96
CA ARG A 57 11.43 0.55 12.36
C ARG A 57 11.09 1.70 13.30
N ARG A 58 11.22 2.94 12.83
CA ARG A 58 10.84 4.12 13.63
C ARG A 58 9.33 4.24 13.81
N MET A 59 8.57 3.93 12.76
CA MET A 59 7.10 3.95 12.82
C MET A 59 6.56 2.86 13.76
N ARG A 60 7.19 1.69 13.78
CA ARG A 60 6.83 0.59 14.68
C ARG A 60 6.88 0.99 16.16
N LEU A 61 7.78 1.88 16.53
CA LEU A 61 7.89 2.37 17.93
C LEU A 61 6.70 3.26 18.35
N LEU A 62 5.89 3.71 17.40
CA LEU A 62 4.78 4.65 17.66
C LEU A 62 3.42 3.95 17.81
N THR A 63 3.31 2.65 17.53
CA THR A 63 2.03 1.94 17.60
C THR A 63 2.23 0.45 17.87
N ASP A 64 1.33 -0.15 18.64
CA ASP A 64 1.27 -1.61 18.85
C ASP A 64 0.31 -2.29 17.85
N LYS A 65 -0.48 -1.51 17.09
CA LYS A 65 -1.38 -2.06 16.08
C LYS A 65 -0.60 -2.61 14.89
N PRO A 66 -1.16 -3.61 14.18
CA PRO A 66 -0.52 -4.17 13.00
C PRO A 66 -0.15 -3.09 11.96
N ILE A 67 1.08 -3.17 11.45
CA ILE A 67 1.52 -2.37 10.31
C ILE A 67 1.56 -3.28 9.07
N ILE A 68 0.87 -2.81 8.04
CA ILE A 68 0.94 -3.36 6.69
C ILE A 68 2.02 -2.56 5.97
N ALA A 69 3.08 -3.21 5.51
CA ALA A 69 4.17 -2.56 4.79
C ALA A 69 4.05 -2.76 3.28
N ASP A 70 4.40 -1.74 2.52
CA ASP A 70 4.46 -1.78 1.07
C ASP A 70 5.76 -2.49 0.63
N LEU A 71 5.65 -3.73 0.17
CA LEU A 71 6.75 -4.47 -0.43
C LEU A 71 6.98 -4.03 -1.89
N GLN A 72 6.23 -3.03 -2.37
CA GLN A 72 6.21 -2.60 -3.78
C GLN A 72 5.99 -3.82 -4.71
N SER A 73 6.80 -3.96 -5.75
CA SER A 73 6.86 -5.18 -6.57
C SER A 73 8.10 -6.03 -6.26
N GLY A 74 8.47 -6.12 -4.98
CA GLY A 74 9.53 -6.98 -4.49
C GLY A 74 10.95 -6.42 -4.55
N PHE A 75 11.12 -5.12 -4.79
CA PHE A 75 12.42 -4.43 -4.90
C PHE A 75 13.38 -5.04 -5.94
N GLY A 76 12.84 -5.70 -6.95
CA GLY A 76 13.62 -6.27 -8.06
C GLY A 76 13.10 -7.63 -8.52
N ASN A 77 13.98 -8.62 -8.56
CA ASN A 77 13.66 -10.01 -8.93
C ASN A 77 13.22 -10.84 -7.71
N PRO A 78 12.83 -12.14 -7.85
CA PRO A 78 12.43 -12.97 -6.71
C PRO A 78 13.46 -13.07 -5.57
N MET A 79 14.76 -13.06 -5.85
CA MET A 79 15.80 -13.06 -4.82
C MET A 79 15.80 -11.74 -4.02
N ASN A 80 15.61 -10.61 -4.69
CA ASN A 80 15.45 -9.32 -4.00
C ASN A 80 14.20 -9.33 -3.14
N THR A 81 13.10 -9.90 -3.64
CA THR A 81 11.83 -10.01 -2.91
C THR A 81 12.01 -10.82 -1.63
N TYR A 82 12.74 -11.94 -1.69
CA TYR A 82 13.05 -12.76 -0.52
C TYR A 82 13.75 -11.94 0.58
N PHE A 83 14.85 -11.26 0.25
CA PHE A 83 15.58 -10.47 1.24
C PHE A 83 14.83 -9.23 1.71
N ALA A 84 14.07 -8.57 0.81
CA ALA A 84 13.23 -7.46 1.18
C ALA A 84 12.12 -7.86 2.16
N THR A 85 11.50 -9.01 1.96
CA THR A 85 10.49 -9.56 2.87
C THR A 85 11.06 -9.76 4.27
N GLN A 86 12.21 -10.43 4.40
CA GLN A 86 12.89 -10.62 5.68
C GLN A 86 13.25 -9.28 6.35
N GLU A 87 13.77 -8.33 5.58
CA GLU A 87 14.16 -7.02 6.11
C GLU A 87 12.96 -6.24 6.64
N LEU A 88 11.83 -6.25 5.91
CA LEU A 88 10.63 -5.52 6.32
C LEU A 88 9.92 -6.22 7.48
N GLU A 89 9.86 -7.54 7.51
CA GLU A 89 9.34 -8.31 8.64
C GLU A 89 10.11 -7.97 9.93
N ARG A 90 11.44 -8.09 9.90
CA ARG A 90 12.34 -7.76 11.03
C ARG A 90 12.30 -6.28 11.41
N SER A 91 11.82 -5.42 10.50
CA SER A 91 11.60 -4.00 10.75
C SER A 91 10.24 -3.70 11.38
N GLY A 92 9.41 -4.73 11.61
CA GLY A 92 8.16 -4.64 12.35
C GLY A 92 6.90 -4.62 11.49
N ALA A 93 6.97 -5.05 10.23
CA ALA A 93 5.78 -5.34 9.43
C ALA A 93 5.07 -6.58 9.96
N ASN A 94 3.75 -6.52 10.07
CA ASN A 94 2.89 -7.68 10.37
C ASN A 94 2.25 -8.24 9.11
N ARG A 95 2.17 -7.42 8.05
CA ARG A 95 1.69 -7.80 6.73
C ARG A 95 2.53 -7.09 5.68
N LEU A 96 2.73 -7.73 4.55
CA LEU A 96 3.51 -7.21 3.44
C LEU A 96 2.66 -7.30 2.18
N ILE A 97 2.47 -6.17 1.50
CA ILE A 97 1.70 -6.12 0.25
C ILE A 97 2.66 -6.12 -0.93
N LEU A 98 2.54 -7.14 -1.79
CA LEU A 98 3.30 -7.27 -3.03
C LEU A 98 2.40 -6.94 -4.23
N SER A 99 2.79 -5.91 -4.99
CA SER A 99 2.10 -5.48 -6.22
C SER A 99 2.48 -6.35 -7.42
N ASP A 100 1.53 -6.56 -8.34
CA ASP A 100 1.75 -7.20 -9.62
C ASP A 100 2.34 -6.25 -10.70
N GLN A 101 2.71 -5.02 -10.34
CA GLN A 101 3.45 -4.11 -11.22
C GLN A 101 4.90 -4.58 -11.41
N ARG A 102 5.54 -4.12 -12.50
CA ARG A 102 7.00 -4.24 -12.64
C ARG A 102 7.70 -3.33 -11.64
N TYR A 103 8.88 -3.78 -11.19
CA TYR A 103 9.72 -2.94 -10.35
C TYR A 103 10.40 -1.82 -11.18
N PRO A 104 10.47 -0.60 -10.63
CA PRO A 104 9.88 -0.14 -9.37
C PRO A 104 8.37 0.10 -9.50
N ALA A 105 7.61 -0.33 -8.48
CA ALA A 105 6.17 -0.11 -8.39
C ALA A 105 5.82 1.25 -7.77
N HIS A 106 4.57 1.68 -7.97
CA HIS A 106 4.01 2.89 -7.36
C HIS A 106 4.84 4.16 -7.66
N THR A 107 5.41 4.21 -8.87
CA THR A 107 6.09 5.39 -9.40
C THR A 107 5.08 6.36 -10.03
N GLN A 108 5.51 7.60 -10.28
CA GLN A 108 4.65 8.60 -10.93
C GLN A 108 4.18 8.18 -12.33
N ASP A 109 5.00 7.43 -13.04
CA ASP A 109 4.73 6.99 -14.42
C ASP A 109 3.87 5.71 -14.50
N CYS A 110 3.39 5.19 -13.38
CA CYS A 110 2.56 4.00 -13.30
C CYS A 110 3.15 2.83 -14.12
N PRO A 111 4.09 2.05 -13.58
CA PRO A 111 4.81 1.02 -14.33
C PRO A 111 3.87 -0.05 -14.88
N PRO A 112 4.24 -0.72 -15.99
CA PRO A 112 3.43 -1.80 -16.56
C PRO A 112 3.34 -2.99 -15.60
N ILE A 113 2.32 -3.81 -15.80
CA ILE A 113 2.14 -5.05 -15.05
C ILE A 113 3.25 -6.06 -15.40
N ALA A 114 3.74 -6.77 -14.40
CA ALA A 114 4.69 -7.86 -14.55
C ALA A 114 4.05 -9.07 -15.25
N THR A 115 4.87 -9.96 -15.77
CA THR A 115 4.35 -11.25 -16.24
C THR A 115 3.88 -12.09 -15.06
N ASP A 116 2.90 -12.97 -15.28
CA ASP A 116 2.40 -13.84 -14.21
C ASP A 116 3.51 -14.74 -13.63
N VAL A 117 4.47 -15.16 -14.45
CA VAL A 117 5.63 -15.96 -13.99
C VAL A 117 6.53 -15.16 -13.05
N ASP A 118 6.81 -13.88 -13.35
CA ASP A 118 7.61 -13.01 -12.48
C ASP A 118 6.87 -12.73 -11.17
N PHE A 119 5.59 -12.38 -11.24
CA PHE A 119 4.78 -12.10 -10.07
C PHE A 119 4.61 -13.34 -9.17
N LEU A 120 4.32 -14.51 -9.76
CA LEU A 120 4.24 -15.79 -9.05
C LEU A 120 5.58 -16.14 -8.36
N GLY A 121 6.70 -15.99 -9.08
CA GLY A 121 8.02 -16.22 -8.51
C GLY A 121 8.33 -15.31 -7.32
N LYS A 122 7.90 -14.06 -7.36
CA LYS A 122 8.04 -13.11 -6.24
C LYS A 122 7.12 -13.44 -5.06
N LEU A 123 5.88 -13.87 -5.33
CA LEU A 123 4.96 -14.33 -4.27
C LEU A 123 5.54 -15.54 -3.52
N HIS A 124 6.05 -16.54 -4.25
CA HIS A 124 6.72 -17.68 -3.63
C HIS A 124 7.94 -17.25 -2.83
N ALA A 125 8.79 -16.39 -3.39
CA ALA A 125 9.96 -15.89 -2.68
C ALA A 125 9.59 -15.12 -1.40
N ALA A 126 8.52 -14.34 -1.42
CA ALA A 126 8.03 -13.66 -0.23
C ALA A 126 7.48 -14.63 0.81
N LEU A 127 6.72 -15.63 0.39
CA LEU A 127 6.17 -16.65 1.27
C LEU A 127 7.28 -17.49 1.93
N ASP A 128 8.30 -17.86 1.16
CA ASP A 128 9.46 -18.64 1.65
C ASP A 128 10.37 -17.83 2.59
N ALA A 129 10.28 -16.50 2.54
CA ALA A 129 11.13 -15.60 3.33
C ALA A 129 10.57 -15.27 4.71
N VAL A 130 9.29 -15.52 4.97
CA VAL A 130 8.62 -15.21 6.23
C VAL A 130 9.14 -16.15 7.33
N ASP A 131 9.64 -15.54 8.42
CA ASP A 131 10.15 -16.28 9.60
C ASP A 131 9.08 -16.37 10.72
N ASP A 132 8.20 -15.37 10.87
CA ASP A 132 7.12 -15.35 11.89
C ASP A 132 5.80 -15.84 11.28
N GLU A 133 5.24 -16.92 11.84
CA GLU A 133 3.96 -17.51 11.39
C GLU A 133 2.76 -16.54 11.40
N ASN A 134 2.86 -15.42 12.14
CA ASN A 134 1.83 -14.39 12.20
C ASN A 134 2.00 -13.33 11.10
N THR A 135 3.13 -13.29 10.42
CA THR A 135 3.36 -12.38 9.29
C THR A 135 2.63 -12.90 8.06
N GLN A 136 1.94 -12.01 7.36
CA GLN A 136 1.13 -12.36 6.20
C GLN A 136 1.64 -11.65 4.94
N ILE A 137 1.69 -12.39 3.83
CA ILE A 137 1.87 -11.81 2.50
C ILE A 137 0.49 -11.57 1.90
N TRP A 138 0.27 -10.35 1.38
CA TRP A 138 -0.92 -9.98 0.62
C TRP A 138 -0.53 -9.68 -0.81
N ALA A 139 -1.34 -10.14 -1.77
CA ALA A 139 -1.16 -9.83 -3.19
C ALA A 139 -1.98 -8.59 -3.55
N LEU A 140 -1.38 -7.61 -4.25
CA LEU A 140 -2.07 -6.44 -4.78
C LEU A 140 -2.18 -6.56 -6.29
N LEU A 141 -3.41 -6.60 -6.81
CA LEU A 141 -3.73 -6.71 -8.23
C LEU A 141 -4.11 -5.33 -8.78
N GLU A 142 -3.24 -4.78 -9.62
CA GLU A 142 -3.37 -3.45 -10.22
C GLU A 142 -3.57 -3.48 -11.74
N GLY A 143 -3.60 -4.68 -12.31
CA GLY A 143 -3.67 -4.88 -13.76
C GLY A 143 -4.99 -4.52 -14.43
N MET A 144 -6.05 -4.22 -13.67
CA MET A 144 -7.39 -3.97 -14.21
C MET A 144 -7.42 -2.98 -15.38
N PRO A 145 -6.79 -1.79 -15.33
CA PRO A 145 -6.88 -0.80 -16.41
C PRO A 145 -6.25 -1.26 -17.73
N THR A 146 -5.25 -2.13 -17.66
CA THR A 146 -4.46 -2.56 -18.85
C THR A 146 -4.75 -3.97 -19.31
N GLN A 147 -5.13 -4.86 -18.39
CA GLN A 147 -5.35 -6.29 -18.65
C GLN A 147 -6.83 -6.66 -18.69
N GLY A 148 -7.70 -5.81 -18.12
CA GLY A 148 -9.14 -6.03 -18.08
C GLY A 148 -9.61 -7.05 -17.04
N LEU A 149 -10.94 -7.17 -16.92
CA LEU A 149 -11.59 -7.97 -15.88
C LEU A 149 -11.28 -9.47 -16.01
N GLU A 150 -11.35 -10.04 -17.19
CA GLU A 150 -11.15 -11.47 -17.42
C GLU A 150 -9.74 -11.93 -16.96
N THR A 151 -8.70 -11.18 -17.32
CA THR A 151 -7.33 -11.47 -16.91
C THR A 151 -7.16 -11.31 -15.40
N THR A 152 -7.78 -10.29 -14.82
CA THR A 152 -7.72 -10.07 -13.35
C THR A 152 -8.46 -11.19 -12.60
N MET A 153 -9.60 -11.67 -13.11
CA MET A 153 -10.30 -12.83 -12.53
C MET A 153 -9.45 -14.10 -12.60
N ALA A 154 -8.81 -14.37 -13.75
CA ALA A 154 -7.90 -15.50 -13.89
C ALA A 154 -6.71 -15.40 -12.92
N LYS A 155 -6.12 -14.20 -12.78
CA LYS A 155 -5.02 -13.95 -11.84
C LYS A 155 -5.48 -14.14 -10.39
N LEU A 156 -6.62 -13.60 -9.99
CA LEU A 156 -7.20 -13.81 -8.67
C LEU A 156 -7.35 -15.31 -8.38
N ALA A 157 -7.89 -16.09 -9.32
CA ALA A 157 -8.14 -17.52 -9.14
C ALA A 157 -6.87 -18.33 -8.83
N TRP A 158 -5.73 -18.03 -9.46
CA TRP A 158 -4.50 -18.76 -9.14
C TRP A 158 -3.75 -18.16 -7.92
N VAL A 159 -3.83 -16.85 -7.68
CA VAL A 159 -3.30 -16.21 -6.46
C VAL A 159 -4.00 -16.76 -5.23
N ASP A 160 -5.31 -17.00 -5.31
CA ASP A 160 -6.11 -17.54 -4.21
C ASP A 160 -5.74 -18.99 -3.81
N GLN A 161 -4.94 -19.69 -4.63
CA GLN A 161 -4.42 -21.02 -4.27
C GLN A 161 -3.13 -20.97 -3.45
N LEU A 162 -2.50 -19.80 -3.32
CA LEU A 162 -1.27 -19.63 -2.54
C LEU A 162 -1.61 -19.42 -1.05
N PRO A 163 -0.72 -19.78 -0.11
CA PRO A 163 -0.95 -19.58 1.32
C PRO A 163 -0.74 -18.12 1.75
N ILE A 164 -1.48 -17.19 1.12
CA ILE A 164 -1.41 -15.75 1.40
C ILE A 164 -2.49 -15.34 2.41
N GLY A 165 -2.35 -14.16 3.02
CA GLY A 165 -3.31 -13.63 3.99
C GLY A 165 -4.46 -12.84 3.40
N GLY A 166 -4.36 -12.43 2.11
CA GLY A 166 -5.41 -11.65 1.44
C GLY A 166 -5.02 -11.19 0.05
N ILE A 167 -6.03 -10.78 -0.71
CA ILE A 167 -5.90 -10.25 -2.07
C ILE A 167 -6.48 -8.85 -2.08
N VAL A 168 -5.69 -7.88 -2.51
CA VAL A 168 -6.09 -6.46 -2.61
C VAL A 168 -6.38 -6.16 -4.08
N ILE A 169 -7.55 -5.59 -4.35
CA ILE A 169 -8.00 -5.19 -5.68
C ILE A 169 -7.90 -3.67 -5.80
N ALA A 170 -7.16 -3.21 -6.79
CA ALA A 170 -7.07 -1.79 -7.16
C ALA A 170 -7.86 -1.50 -8.46
N HIS A 171 -8.09 -0.21 -8.73
CA HIS A 171 -8.71 0.27 -9.98
C HIS A 171 -10.06 -0.38 -10.30
N TRP A 172 -10.88 -0.52 -9.31
CA TRP A 172 -12.20 -1.13 -9.42
C TRP A 172 -13.32 -0.08 -9.58
N ASP A 173 -14.42 -0.54 -10.15
CA ASP A 173 -15.73 0.07 -10.06
C ASP A 173 -16.73 -0.92 -9.44
N ARG A 174 -18.01 -0.53 -9.35
CA ARG A 174 -19.04 -1.38 -8.75
C ARG A 174 -19.23 -2.71 -9.49
N GLU A 175 -19.18 -2.69 -10.82
CA GLU A 175 -19.43 -3.89 -11.66
C GLU A 175 -18.26 -4.87 -11.52
N ILE A 176 -17.03 -4.35 -11.50
CA ILE A 176 -15.81 -5.12 -11.27
C ILE A 176 -15.86 -5.80 -9.90
N LEU A 177 -16.17 -5.07 -8.82
CA LEU A 177 -16.27 -5.67 -7.49
C LEU A 177 -17.36 -6.73 -7.41
N MET A 178 -18.52 -6.49 -8.05
CA MET A 178 -19.58 -7.51 -8.11
C MET A 178 -19.12 -8.79 -8.80
N ALA A 179 -18.39 -8.69 -9.90
CA ALA A 179 -17.86 -9.84 -10.61
C ALA A 179 -16.82 -10.61 -9.79
N LEU A 180 -15.87 -9.89 -9.16
CA LEU A 180 -14.79 -10.50 -8.39
C LEU A 180 -15.30 -11.15 -7.10
N THR A 181 -16.22 -10.51 -6.37
CA THR A 181 -16.80 -11.06 -5.13
C THR A 181 -17.75 -12.23 -5.37
N ALA A 182 -18.27 -12.39 -6.61
CA ALA A 182 -19.07 -13.56 -7.00
C ALA A 182 -18.22 -14.80 -7.29
N MET A 183 -16.90 -14.66 -7.45
CA MET A 183 -16.01 -15.81 -7.63
C MET A 183 -15.83 -16.55 -6.30
N PRO A 184 -15.72 -17.89 -6.32
CA PRO A 184 -15.25 -18.64 -5.17
C PRO A 184 -13.84 -18.19 -4.80
N HIS A 185 -13.60 -17.85 -3.54
CA HIS A 185 -12.28 -17.49 -3.02
C HIS A 185 -12.13 -18.01 -1.59
N GLN A 186 -10.88 -18.31 -1.20
CA GLN A 186 -10.52 -18.84 0.11
C GLN A 186 -9.97 -17.75 1.03
N HIS A 187 -9.34 -16.73 0.43
CA HIS A 187 -8.69 -15.65 1.15
C HIS A 187 -9.56 -14.40 1.21
N ARG A 188 -9.20 -13.51 2.12
CA ARG A 188 -9.88 -12.22 2.27
C ARG A 188 -9.71 -11.38 1.00
N LEU A 189 -10.82 -10.82 0.52
CA LEU A 189 -10.82 -9.81 -0.52
C LEU A 189 -10.84 -8.41 0.12
N ILE A 190 -9.83 -7.64 -0.20
CA ILE A 190 -9.66 -6.26 0.22
C ILE A 190 -9.73 -5.41 -1.05
N ALA A 191 -10.38 -4.26 -1.00
CA ALA A 191 -10.36 -3.32 -2.11
C ALA A 191 -9.69 -2.00 -1.70
N THR A 192 -9.07 -1.31 -2.66
CA THR A 192 -8.56 0.04 -2.40
C THR A 192 -9.72 0.97 -2.07
N TRP A 193 -9.56 1.75 -1.01
CA TRP A 193 -10.63 2.60 -0.52
C TRP A 193 -10.85 3.84 -1.40
N GLN A 194 -12.11 4.19 -1.59
CA GLN A 194 -12.55 5.41 -2.27
C GLN A 194 -13.59 6.13 -1.39
N PRO A 195 -13.68 7.46 -1.41
CA PRO A 195 -14.67 8.18 -0.63
C PRO A 195 -16.09 7.83 -1.09
N ASN A 196 -17.02 7.83 -0.13
CA ASN A 196 -18.44 7.56 -0.37
C ASN A 196 -18.77 6.15 -0.89
N VAL A 197 -17.89 5.19 -0.69
CA VAL A 197 -18.17 3.79 -1.02
C VAL A 197 -19.14 3.23 0.02
N PRO A 198 -20.33 2.76 -0.39
CA PRO A 198 -21.21 2.05 0.52
C PRO A 198 -20.61 0.72 0.95
N ALA A 199 -21.09 0.17 2.06
CA ALA A 199 -20.75 -1.20 2.44
C ALA A 199 -20.98 -2.16 1.25
N PHE A 200 -19.95 -2.94 0.91
CA PHE A 200 -20.01 -3.84 -0.25
C PHE A 200 -19.91 -5.29 0.25
N PRO A 201 -20.96 -6.12 0.02
CA PRO A 201 -20.92 -7.51 0.42
C PRO A 201 -19.78 -8.26 -0.28
N GLY A 202 -19.04 -9.09 0.47
CA GLY A 202 -17.92 -9.87 -0.07
C GLY A 202 -16.58 -9.15 -0.05
N ILE A 203 -16.51 -7.90 0.40
CA ILE A 203 -15.27 -7.21 0.70
C ILE A 203 -15.00 -7.25 2.20
N ASP A 204 -13.84 -7.80 2.58
CA ASP A 204 -13.41 -8.04 3.96
C ASP A 204 -12.58 -6.91 4.54
N GLY A 205 -12.24 -5.91 3.75
CA GLY A 205 -11.46 -4.75 4.19
C GLY A 205 -11.27 -3.71 3.09
N TRP A 206 -10.94 -2.50 3.53
CA TRP A 206 -10.63 -1.37 2.66
C TRP A 206 -9.21 -0.89 2.93
N LEU A 207 -8.42 -0.73 1.88
CA LEU A 207 -7.06 -0.21 1.96
C LEU A 207 -7.03 1.23 1.43
N ASP A 208 -6.76 2.20 2.29
CA ASP A 208 -6.43 3.55 1.81
C ASP A 208 -5.03 3.54 1.20
N THR A 209 -4.89 4.02 -0.02
CA THR A 209 -3.59 4.11 -0.71
C THR A 209 -3.02 5.52 -0.75
N GLY A 210 -3.66 6.46 -0.03
CA GLY A 210 -3.18 7.84 0.09
C GLY A 210 -4.23 8.93 -0.01
N TYR A 211 -5.51 8.59 -0.17
CA TYR A 211 -6.59 9.58 -0.30
C TYR A 211 -6.65 10.54 0.90
N LEU A 212 -6.51 10.03 2.12
CA LEU A 212 -6.54 10.88 3.32
C LEU A 212 -5.37 11.85 3.33
N ALA A 213 -4.17 11.40 2.95
CA ALA A 213 -2.98 12.25 2.86
C ALA A 213 -3.10 13.29 1.73
N ASP A 214 -3.67 12.91 0.58
CA ASP A 214 -3.93 13.81 -0.55
C ASP A 214 -4.90 14.91 -0.17
N THR A 215 -5.97 14.56 0.51
CA THR A 215 -6.98 15.52 0.98
C THR A 215 -6.35 16.52 1.96
N ALA A 216 -5.57 16.05 2.92
CA ALA A 216 -4.86 16.89 3.87
C ALA A 216 -3.81 17.79 3.18
N GLY A 217 -3.04 17.26 2.23
CA GLY A 217 -2.05 18.00 1.45
C GLY A 217 -2.69 19.07 0.56
N ASN A 218 -3.84 18.81 -0.02
CA ASN A 218 -4.59 19.81 -0.79
C ASN A 218 -5.04 20.98 0.10
N TRP A 219 -5.54 20.66 1.28
CA TRP A 219 -5.94 21.71 2.25
C TRP A 219 -4.74 22.55 2.71
N GLN A 220 -3.60 21.92 3.00
CA GLN A 220 -2.36 22.63 3.35
C GLN A 220 -1.88 23.55 2.21
N ARG A 221 -1.91 23.05 0.96
CA ARG A 221 -1.56 23.88 -0.22
C ARG A 221 -2.47 25.10 -0.34
N GLN A 222 -3.77 24.96 -0.12
CA GLN A 222 -4.72 26.08 -0.14
C GLN A 222 -4.39 27.12 0.95
N LEU A 223 -4.05 26.66 2.16
CA LEU A 223 -3.63 27.57 3.23
C LEU A 223 -2.36 28.33 2.85
N ILE A 224 -1.34 27.66 2.32
CA ILE A 224 -0.08 28.28 1.92
C ILE A 224 -0.32 29.30 0.78
N THR A 225 -1.16 28.97 -0.20
CA THR A 225 -1.48 29.87 -1.31
C THR A 225 -2.18 31.14 -0.82
N ASN A 226 -2.94 31.05 0.27
CA ASN A 226 -3.66 32.17 0.86
C ASN A 226 -2.87 32.93 1.94
N LEU A 227 -1.61 32.56 2.19
CA LEU A 227 -0.77 33.31 3.13
C LEU A 227 -0.57 34.74 2.59
N PRO A 228 -0.69 35.77 3.46
CA PRO A 228 -0.41 37.13 3.06
C PRO A 228 1.01 37.30 2.53
N ALA A 229 1.18 38.02 1.44
CA ALA A 229 2.50 38.29 0.86
C ALA A 229 3.45 39.00 1.85
N GLU A 230 2.91 39.65 2.86
CA GLU A 230 3.63 40.33 3.94
C GLU A 230 4.38 39.37 4.87
N LEU A 231 4.06 38.08 4.87
CA LEU A 231 4.83 37.03 5.58
C LEU A 231 6.07 36.56 4.78
N ALA A 232 6.24 37.01 3.53
CA ALA A 232 7.49 36.82 2.84
C ALA A 232 8.58 37.63 3.55
N LEU A 233 9.60 36.94 4.09
CA LEU A 233 10.74 37.60 4.74
C LEU A 233 11.33 38.65 3.76
N PRO A 234 11.60 39.88 4.23
CA PRO A 234 12.25 40.88 3.39
C PRO A 234 13.55 40.30 2.84
N LYS A 235 13.78 40.48 1.53
CA LYS A 235 15.01 39.98 0.86
C LYS A 235 16.31 40.47 1.47
N GLU A 236 16.26 41.41 2.40
CA GLU A 236 17.41 42.01 3.09
C GLU A 236 17.96 41.18 4.27
N VAL A 237 17.23 40.16 4.72
CA VAL A 237 17.68 39.29 5.85
C VAL A 237 18.52 38.10 5.39
N LEU A 238 18.70 37.92 4.09
CA LEU A 238 19.47 36.82 3.48
C LEU A 238 20.85 37.26 2.91
N LYS A 239 21.44 38.39 3.40
CA LYS A 239 22.81 38.79 3.06
C LYS A 239 23.76 38.51 4.22
#